data_5b7e0ace7085f1fa615a2e518e5c3902
#
_entry.id   5b7e0ace7085f1fa615a2e518e5c3902
#
_cell.length_a   1.000
_cell.length_b   1.000
_cell.length_c   1.000
_cell.angle_alpha   90.00
_cell.angle_beta   90.00
_cell.angle_gamma   90.00
#
_symmetry.space_group_name_H-M   'P 1'
#
loop_
_entity.id
_entity.type
_entity.pdbx_description
1 polymer ?
#
loop_
_entity_poly.entity_id
_entity_poly.type
_entity_poly.pdbx_seq_one_letter_code
_entity_poly.pdbx_strand_id
1 'polypeptide(L)'
;MTYKEVSEKYIEEFWKDVKGMNVREATVHPKATENIDEIIDIVSTLIDKGYAYAVDGDVYFSPSKFKEYGKLSHQPLEDLEAGARIMVGEVKREPMDFALWKSAKPGEPYWESPWGHGRPGWHIECSAMVRR
;
A
#
# COMPACT_ATOMS: atom_id res chain seq x y z
N MET A 1 11.76 22.28 -4.28
CA MET A 1 11.96 21.09 -3.40
C MET A 1 11.36 19.88 -4.10
N THR A 2 12.13 18.79 -4.22
CA THR A 2 11.65 17.49 -4.66
C THR A 2 10.82 16.84 -3.56
N TYR A 3 9.99 15.83 -3.91
CA TYR A 3 9.20 15.08 -2.91
C TYR A 3 10.12 14.43 -1.85
N LYS A 4 11.32 14.00 -2.24
CA LYS A 4 12.32 13.41 -1.35
C LYS A 4 12.82 14.41 -0.31
N GLU A 5 13.20 15.61 -0.74
CA GLU A 5 13.64 16.68 0.16
C GLU A 5 12.55 17.10 1.16
N VAL A 6 11.29 17.13 0.70
CA VAL A 6 10.14 17.40 1.58
C VAL A 6 9.99 16.30 2.62
N SER A 7 10.02 15.03 2.20
CA SER A 7 9.89 13.89 3.11
C SER A 7 11.00 13.86 4.16
N GLU A 8 12.26 14.06 3.75
CA GLU A 8 13.41 14.06 4.66
C GLU A 8 13.30 15.19 5.68
N LYS A 9 12.92 16.39 5.26
CA LYS A 9 12.69 17.52 6.17
C LYS A 9 11.66 17.18 7.25
N TYR A 10 10.51 16.62 6.86
CA TYR A 10 9.45 16.32 7.83
C TYR A 10 9.72 15.08 8.68
N ILE A 11 10.56 14.14 8.23
CA ILE A 11 11.09 13.08 9.08
C ILE A 11 11.95 13.66 10.20
N GLU A 12 12.82 14.64 9.91
CA GLU A 12 13.61 15.31 10.94
C GLU A 12 12.75 16.07 11.95
N GLU A 13 11.73 16.80 11.49
CA GLU A 13 10.78 17.48 12.37
C GLU A 13 9.98 16.48 13.25
N PHE A 14 9.50 15.38 12.65
CA PHE A 14 8.85 14.31 13.39
C PHE A 14 9.73 13.78 14.53
N TRP A 15 11.02 13.55 14.27
CA TRP A 15 11.94 13.04 15.31
C TRP A 15 12.18 14.07 16.43
N LYS A 16 12.20 15.35 16.13
CA LYS A 16 12.26 16.39 17.17
C LYS A 16 11.03 16.35 18.07
N ASP A 17 9.85 16.24 17.47
CA ASP A 17 8.58 16.25 18.19
C ASP A 17 8.42 15.02 19.07
N VAL A 18 8.64 13.82 18.56
CA VAL A 18 8.50 12.57 19.33
C VAL A 18 9.52 12.48 20.46
N LYS A 19 10.74 12.99 20.22
CA LYS A 19 11.76 13.10 21.26
C LYS A 19 11.38 14.10 22.35
N GLY A 20 10.80 15.24 21.95
CA GLY A 20 10.24 16.23 22.89
C GLY A 20 9.10 15.67 23.73
N MET A 21 8.32 14.75 23.22
CA MET A 21 7.25 14.02 23.94
C MET A 21 7.77 12.81 24.76
N ASN A 22 9.08 12.61 24.80
CA ASN A 22 9.71 11.49 25.50
C ASN A 22 9.28 10.10 24.99
N VAL A 23 8.97 10.00 23.69
CA VAL A 23 8.67 8.72 23.01
C VAL A 23 9.97 8.01 22.70
N ARG A 24 10.06 6.76 23.11
CA ARG A 24 11.24 5.93 22.83
C ARG A 24 11.27 5.49 21.37
N GLU A 25 12.43 5.61 20.73
CA GLU A 25 12.65 5.15 19.36
C GLU A 25 12.43 3.63 19.24
N ALA A 26 11.84 3.21 18.12
CA ALA A 26 11.77 1.79 17.76
C ALA A 26 13.14 1.28 17.29
N THR A 27 13.33 -0.03 17.29
CA THR A 27 14.58 -0.65 16.84
C THR A 27 14.85 -0.40 15.37
N VAL A 28 13.79 -0.32 14.55
CA VAL A 28 13.85 -0.09 13.10
C VAL A 28 12.76 0.89 12.69
N HIS A 29 13.10 1.81 11.81
CA HIS A 29 12.19 2.77 11.17
C HIS A 29 12.26 2.61 9.65
N PRO A 30 11.56 1.62 9.08
CA PRO A 30 11.63 1.36 7.64
C PRO A 30 10.94 2.47 6.85
N LYS A 31 11.51 2.82 5.69
CA LYS A 31 10.92 3.74 4.74
C LYS A 31 10.35 2.96 3.54
N ALA A 32 9.13 3.27 3.12
CA ALA A 32 8.50 2.60 1.98
C ALA A 32 9.34 2.71 0.71
N THR A 33 9.98 3.85 0.49
CA THR A 33 10.87 4.10 -0.66
C THR A 33 12.15 3.26 -0.70
N GLU A 34 12.51 2.64 0.42
CA GLU A 34 13.67 1.73 0.54
C GLU A 34 13.25 0.26 0.51
N ASN A 35 11.97 -0.03 0.34
CA ASN A 35 11.39 -1.38 0.37
C ASN A 35 10.50 -1.67 -0.85
N ILE A 36 10.77 -1.02 -1.98
CA ILE A 36 9.97 -1.18 -3.20
C ILE A 36 10.08 -2.60 -3.77
N ASP A 37 11.26 -3.19 -3.76
CA ASP A 37 11.48 -4.54 -4.27
C ASP A 37 10.71 -5.58 -3.45
N GLU A 38 10.68 -5.43 -2.13
CA GLU A 38 9.91 -6.28 -1.22
C GLU A 38 8.40 -6.12 -1.43
N ILE A 39 7.95 -4.90 -1.71
CA ILE A 39 6.54 -4.63 -2.06
C ILE A 39 6.18 -5.34 -3.36
N ILE A 40 7.00 -5.21 -4.40
CA ILE A 40 6.78 -5.87 -5.70
C ILE A 40 6.75 -7.39 -5.53
N ASP A 41 7.66 -7.96 -4.75
CA ASP A 41 7.71 -9.41 -4.45
C ASP A 41 6.42 -9.90 -3.78
N ILE A 42 5.93 -9.20 -2.76
CA ILE A 42 4.67 -9.55 -2.11
C ILE A 42 3.49 -9.45 -3.07
N VAL A 43 3.40 -8.35 -3.83
CA VAL A 43 2.30 -8.15 -4.78
C VAL A 43 2.31 -9.22 -5.85
N SER A 44 3.47 -9.58 -6.41
CA SER A 44 3.64 -10.67 -7.37
C SER A 44 3.19 -12.00 -6.78
N THR A 45 3.60 -12.29 -5.54
CA THR A 45 3.18 -13.50 -4.82
C THR A 45 1.65 -13.57 -4.64
N LEU A 46 1.00 -12.44 -4.35
CA LEU A 46 -0.46 -12.38 -4.21
C LEU A 46 -1.18 -12.61 -5.54
N ILE A 47 -0.63 -12.12 -6.65
CA ILE A 47 -1.15 -12.41 -7.99
C ILE A 47 -1.01 -13.90 -8.31
N ASP A 48 0.16 -14.49 -8.11
CA ASP A 48 0.42 -15.90 -8.37
C ASP A 48 -0.49 -16.83 -7.56
N LYS A 49 -0.84 -16.43 -6.35
CA LYS A 49 -1.79 -17.16 -5.48
C LYS A 49 -3.25 -16.88 -5.80
N GLY A 50 -3.55 -15.99 -6.73
CA GLY A 50 -4.92 -15.66 -7.14
C GLY A 50 -5.68 -14.72 -6.21
N TYR A 51 -5.00 -14.09 -5.24
CA TYR A 51 -5.60 -13.10 -4.33
C TYR A 51 -5.57 -11.68 -4.86
N ALA A 52 -4.76 -11.42 -5.88
CA ALA A 52 -4.66 -10.12 -6.53
C ALA A 52 -4.72 -10.27 -8.06
N TYR A 53 -4.96 -9.18 -8.75
CA TYR A 53 -5.00 -9.13 -10.21
C TYR A 53 -4.50 -7.79 -10.72
N ALA A 54 -3.83 -7.82 -11.88
CA ALA A 54 -3.38 -6.63 -12.58
C ALA A 54 -4.41 -6.20 -13.64
N VAL A 55 -4.62 -4.91 -13.77
CA VAL A 55 -5.46 -4.29 -14.80
C VAL A 55 -4.97 -2.88 -15.10
N ASP A 56 -4.69 -2.58 -16.36
CA ASP A 56 -4.28 -1.27 -16.86
C ASP A 56 -3.13 -0.59 -16.08
N GLY A 57 -2.15 -1.40 -15.62
CA GLY A 57 -1.01 -0.93 -14.83
C GLY A 57 -1.26 -0.78 -13.33
N ASP A 58 -2.51 -0.93 -12.88
CA ASP A 58 -2.88 -1.04 -11.47
C ASP A 58 -2.88 -2.50 -11.03
N VAL A 59 -2.68 -2.76 -9.74
CA VAL A 59 -2.88 -4.08 -9.13
C VAL A 59 -3.82 -3.94 -7.94
N TYR A 60 -4.85 -4.79 -7.90
CA TYR A 60 -5.85 -4.82 -6.84
C TYR A 60 -5.82 -6.15 -6.07
N PHE A 61 -5.99 -6.07 -4.77
CA PHE A 61 -6.29 -7.21 -3.92
C PHE A 61 -7.79 -7.46 -3.89
N SER A 62 -8.17 -8.73 -3.92
CA SER A 62 -9.57 -9.19 -3.92
C SER A 62 -9.92 -9.82 -2.56
N PRO A 63 -10.50 -9.08 -1.62
CA PRO A 63 -10.87 -9.61 -0.30
C PRO A 63 -11.81 -10.82 -0.37
N SER A 64 -12.69 -10.88 -1.35
CA SER A 64 -13.62 -12.01 -1.56
C SER A 64 -12.92 -13.34 -1.86
N LYS A 65 -11.66 -13.30 -2.34
CA LYS A 65 -10.83 -14.50 -2.56
C LYS A 65 -10.20 -15.05 -1.29
N PHE A 66 -10.13 -14.25 -0.23
CA PHE A 66 -9.52 -14.63 1.04
C PHE A 66 -10.60 -14.88 2.10
N LYS A 67 -10.96 -16.15 2.30
CA LYS A 67 -12.07 -16.58 3.17
C LYS A 67 -12.01 -16.09 4.63
N GLU A 68 -10.81 -15.80 5.12
CA GLU A 68 -10.60 -15.31 6.49
C GLU A 68 -10.49 -13.79 6.58
N TYR A 69 -10.77 -13.07 5.48
CA TYR A 69 -10.72 -11.60 5.51
C TYR A 69 -11.78 -11.07 6.49
N GLY A 70 -11.40 -10.10 7.31
CA GLY A 70 -12.28 -9.56 8.36
C GLY A 70 -12.23 -10.31 9.71
N LYS A 71 -11.57 -11.49 9.79
CA LYS A 71 -11.46 -12.26 11.03
C LYS A 71 -10.79 -11.48 12.17
N LEU A 72 -9.76 -10.70 11.89
CA LEU A 72 -9.06 -9.90 12.89
C LEU A 72 -9.91 -8.73 13.39
N SER A 73 -10.63 -8.06 12.49
CA SER A 73 -11.48 -6.90 12.80
C SER A 73 -12.86 -7.31 13.33
N HIS A 74 -13.20 -8.61 13.28
CA HIS A 74 -14.55 -9.13 13.58
C HIS A 74 -15.66 -8.48 12.74
N GLN A 75 -15.32 -8.03 11.51
CA GLN A 75 -16.27 -7.41 10.59
C GLN A 75 -16.52 -8.33 9.39
N PRO A 76 -17.77 -8.77 9.17
CA PRO A 76 -18.15 -9.49 7.96
C PRO A 76 -17.92 -8.64 6.70
N LEU A 77 -17.51 -9.28 5.59
CA LEU A 77 -17.35 -8.59 4.30
C LEU A 77 -18.61 -7.87 3.85
N GLU A 78 -19.77 -8.45 4.10
CA GLU A 78 -21.08 -7.91 3.75
C GLU A 78 -21.35 -6.53 4.40
N ASP A 79 -20.91 -6.34 5.63
CA ASP A 79 -21.04 -5.05 6.33
C ASP A 79 -20.05 -4.00 5.80
N LEU A 80 -18.90 -4.45 5.30
CA LEU A 80 -17.88 -3.59 4.70
C LEU A 80 -18.29 -3.15 3.29
N GLU A 81 -18.99 -3.97 2.52
CA GLU A 81 -19.50 -3.63 1.18
C GLU A 81 -20.46 -2.45 1.20
N ALA A 82 -21.29 -2.33 2.23
CA ALA A 82 -22.23 -1.23 2.40
C ALA A 82 -21.54 0.14 2.57
N GLY A 83 -20.27 0.17 3.00
CA GLY A 83 -19.47 1.37 3.19
C GLY A 83 -18.42 1.61 2.10
N ALA A 84 -18.28 0.71 1.13
CA ALA A 84 -17.24 0.80 0.12
C ALA A 84 -17.47 1.98 -0.83
N ARG A 85 -16.49 2.88 -0.92
CA ARG A 85 -16.52 3.98 -1.88
C ARG A 85 -16.05 3.48 -3.24
N ILE A 86 -16.93 3.48 -4.22
CA ILE A 86 -16.57 3.33 -5.63
C ILE A 86 -16.06 4.69 -6.09
N MET A 87 -14.75 4.81 -6.30
CA MET A 87 -14.19 6.01 -6.91
C MET A 87 -14.42 5.97 -8.43
N VAL A 88 -14.90 7.09 -8.97
CA VAL A 88 -15.10 7.23 -10.42
C VAL A 88 -13.76 7.08 -11.13
N GLY A 89 -13.66 6.12 -12.07
CA GLY A 89 -12.45 5.85 -12.85
C GLY A 89 -11.58 4.71 -12.36
N GLU A 90 -11.93 4.02 -11.29
CA GLU A 90 -11.24 2.78 -10.89
C GLU A 90 -11.77 1.57 -11.66
N VAL A 91 -10.84 0.76 -12.21
CA VAL A 91 -11.13 -0.45 -13.02
C VAL A 91 -11.13 -1.69 -12.13
N LYS A 92 -11.57 -1.57 -10.88
CA LYS A 92 -11.65 -2.70 -9.95
C LYS A 92 -12.88 -3.56 -10.24
N ARG A 93 -12.74 -4.87 -9.99
CA ARG A 93 -13.80 -5.87 -10.28
C ARG A 93 -14.94 -5.83 -9.27
N GLU A 94 -14.59 -5.62 -7.99
CA GLU A 94 -15.55 -5.57 -6.87
C GLU A 94 -15.35 -4.30 -6.04
N PRO A 95 -16.42 -3.79 -5.41
CA PRO A 95 -16.34 -2.55 -4.61
C PRO A 95 -15.31 -2.60 -3.48
N MET A 96 -15.09 -3.79 -2.89
CA MET A 96 -14.18 -4.02 -1.79
C MET A 96 -12.72 -4.18 -2.21
N ASP A 97 -12.44 -4.36 -3.50
CA ASP A 97 -11.06 -4.48 -3.99
C ASP A 97 -10.30 -3.20 -3.69
N PHE A 98 -9.06 -3.33 -3.25
CA PHE A 98 -8.22 -2.18 -2.95
C PHE A 98 -6.86 -2.27 -3.62
N ALA A 99 -6.30 -1.12 -3.94
CA ALA A 99 -5.05 -1.04 -4.69
C ALA A 99 -3.85 -1.50 -3.85
N LEU A 100 -3.05 -2.40 -4.44
CA LEU A 100 -1.73 -2.79 -3.97
C LEU A 100 -0.63 -2.02 -4.73
N TRP A 101 -0.88 -1.71 -6.01
CA TRP A 101 -0.01 -0.92 -6.88
C TRP A 101 -0.87 -0.02 -7.73
N LYS A 102 -0.47 1.23 -7.88
CA LYS A 102 -1.17 2.22 -8.73
C LYS A 102 -0.24 2.70 -9.83
N SER A 103 -0.72 2.69 -11.05
CA SER A 103 -0.03 3.32 -12.19
C SER A 103 0.22 4.81 -11.93
N ALA A 104 1.42 5.26 -12.28
CA ALA A 104 1.81 6.65 -12.09
C ALA A 104 1.11 7.57 -13.08
N LYS A 105 0.64 8.71 -12.58
CA LYS A 105 0.16 9.81 -13.42
C LYS A 105 1.33 10.71 -13.82
N PRO A 106 1.21 11.48 -14.91
CA PRO A 106 2.23 12.42 -15.31
C PRO A 106 2.61 13.37 -14.16
N GLY A 107 3.92 13.46 -13.86
CA GLY A 107 4.45 14.33 -12.79
C GLY A 107 4.45 13.71 -11.39
N GLU A 108 3.90 12.52 -11.19
CA GLU A 108 4.01 11.78 -9.92
C GLU A 108 5.35 11.04 -9.82
N PRO A 109 5.90 10.87 -8.59
CA PRO A 109 7.00 9.95 -8.38
C PRO A 109 6.55 8.52 -8.70
N TYR A 110 7.46 7.75 -9.31
CA TYR A 110 7.16 6.36 -9.69
C TYR A 110 8.39 5.47 -9.55
N TRP A 111 8.14 4.19 -9.50
CA TRP A 111 9.12 3.11 -9.59
C TRP A 111 8.75 2.16 -10.70
N GLU A 112 9.74 1.48 -11.24
CA GLU A 112 9.51 0.43 -12.24
C GLU A 112 8.97 -0.83 -11.58
N SER A 113 8.03 -1.51 -12.25
CA SER A 113 7.46 -2.77 -11.80
C SER A 113 7.09 -3.64 -12.99
N PRO A 114 6.79 -4.95 -12.78
CA PRO A 114 6.25 -5.82 -13.83
C PRO A 114 4.95 -5.32 -14.48
N TRP A 115 4.23 -4.44 -13.80
CA TRP A 115 2.95 -3.87 -14.26
C TRP A 115 3.10 -2.49 -14.90
N GLY A 116 4.33 -1.96 -14.94
CA GLY A 116 4.66 -0.63 -15.46
C GLY A 116 5.08 0.36 -14.38
N HIS A 117 5.26 1.61 -14.78
CA HIS A 117 5.60 2.69 -13.86
C HIS A 117 4.46 2.97 -12.90
N GLY A 118 4.74 2.96 -11.60
CA GLY A 118 3.71 3.15 -10.61
C GLY A 118 4.27 3.37 -9.20
N ARG A 119 3.38 3.29 -8.25
CA ARG A 119 3.68 3.44 -6.82
C ARG A 119 2.88 2.45 -5.98
N PRO A 120 3.37 2.09 -4.79
CA PRO A 120 2.64 1.21 -3.88
C PRO A 120 1.27 1.77 -3.48
N GLY A 121 0.31 0.87 -3.27
CA GLY A 121 -0.87 1.16 -2.49
C GLY A 121 -0.50 1.29 -1.01
N TRP A 122 -1.25 2.10 -0.27
CA TRP A 122 -0.90 2.44 1.11
C TRP A 122 -0.83 1.22 2.06
N HIS A 123 -1.71 0.26 1.88
CA HIS A 123 -1.80 -0.90 2.78
C HIS A 123 -0.65 -1.91 2.61
N ILE A 124 -0.10 -2.06 1.41
CA ILE A 124 0.95 -3.06 1.15
C ILE A 124 2.31 -2.64 1.72
N GLU A 125 2.54 -1.35 1.89
CA GLU A 125 3.79 -0.80 2.41
C GLU A 125 4.12 -1.40 3.80
N CYS A 126 3.17 -1.31 4.74
CA CYS A 126 3.37 -1.87 6.08
C CYS A 126 3.55 -3.38 6.05
N SER A 127 2.80 -4.11 5.21
CA SER A 127 2.91 -5.56 5.10
C SER A 127 4.30 -5.99 4.61
N ALA A 128 4.87 -5.27 3.66
CA ALA A 128 6.21 -5.54 3.15
C ALA A 128 7.29 -5.21 4.18
N MET A 129 7.20 -4.05 4.83
CA MET A 129 8.18 -3.60 5.81
C MET A 129 8.22 -4.45 7.09
N VAL A 130 7.10 -5.02 7.52
CA VAL A 130 7.03 -5.93 8.67
C VAL A 130 7.61 -7.32 8.35
N ARG A 131 7.53 -7.75 7.09
CA ARG A 131 8.05 -9.06 6.66
C ARG A 131 9.58 -9.10 6.58
N ARG A 132 10.24 -7.97 6.48
CA ARG A 132 11.70 -7.83 6.41
C ARG A 132 12.34 -8.07 7.80
#